data_7cb6560fdcbfb530a820cda72cbe69ff
#
_entry.id   7cb6560fdcbfb530a820cda72cbe69ff
#
_cell.length_a   1.000
_cell.length_b   1.000
_cell.length_c   1.000
_cell.angle_alpha   90.00
_cell.angle_beta   90.00
_cell.angle_gamma   90.00
#
_symmetry.space_group_name_H-M   'P 1'
#
loop_
_entity.id
_entity.type
_entity.pdbx_description
1 polymer ?
#
loop_
_entity_poly.entity_id
_entity_poly.type
_entity_poly.pdbx_seq_one_letter_code
_entity_poly.pdbx_strand_id
1 'polypeptide(L)'
;MKNSMDWIVWEMLEKLKSDRDIFIRMRDEAKAIYLDTTTVDKLYWKGIVAGYNTQIRWTQDNIDKLNSMIEEEQRSSEAYDDDIRQLRGMTHE
;
A
#
# COMPACT_ATOMS: atom_id res chain seq x y z
N MET A 1 -16.75 -16.80 4.31
CA MET A 1 -16.09 -16.31 5.50
C MET A 1 -14.60 -16.11 5.24
N LYS A 2 -14.10 -14.95 5.55
CA LYS A 2 -12.68 -14.66 5.34
C LYS A 2 -11.85 -15.34 6.42
N ASN A 3 -10.69 -15.88 6.05
CA ASN A 3 -9.80 -16.49 7.01
C ASN A 3 -8.98 -15.42 7.77
N SER A 4 -8.28 -15.84 8.82
CA SER A 4 -7.49 -14.93 9.65
C SER A 4 -6.34 -14.27 8.87
N MET A 5 -5.86 -14.91 7.80
CA MET A 5 -4.80 -14.38 6.96
C MET A 5 -5.28 -13.13 6.20
N ASP A 6 -6.51 -13.16 5.67
CA ASP A 6 -7.10 -12.01 4.96
C ASP A 6 -7.22 -10.80 5.89
N TRP A 7 -7.61 -11.04 7.14
CA TRP A 7 -7.73 -9.98 8.15
C TRP A 7 -6.37 -9.35 8.45
N ILE A 8 -5.33 -10.18 8.60
CA ILE A 8 -3.97 -9.69 8.86
C ILE A 8 -3.46 -8.84 7.69
N VAL A 9 -3.67 -9.31 6.47
CA VAL A 9 -3.25 -8.58 5.26
C VAL A 9 -3.99 -7.24 5.17
N TRP A 10 -5.28 -7.24 5.46
CA TRP A 10 -6.08 -6.01 5.46
C TRP A 10 -5.56 -5.01 6.49
N GLU A 11 -5.23 -5.47 7.70
CA GLU A 11 -4.68 -4.61 8.74
C GLU A 11 -3.32 -4.03 8.35
N MET A 12 -2.47 -4.86 7.74
CA MET A 12 -1.17 -4.39 7.25
C MET A 12 -1.34 -3.30 6.19
N LEU A 13 -2.30 -3.49 5.28
CA LEU A 13 -2.59 -2.53 4.23
C LEU A 13 -3.07 -1.20 4.82
N GLU A 14 -3.98 -1.24 5.78
CA GLU A 14 -4.50 -0.04 6.44
C GLU A 14 -3.39 0.70 7.20
N LYS A 15 -2.51 -0.05 7.87
CA LYS A 15 -1.36 0.55 8.56
C LYS A 15 -0.41 1.24 7.59
N LEU A 16 -0.10 0.60 6.46
CA LEU A 16 0.76 1.18 5.44
C LEU A 16 0.17 2.46 4.86
N LYS A 17 -1.13 2.47 4.61
CA LYS A 17 -1.82 3.67 4.12
C LYS A 17 -1.74 4.82 5.14
N SER A 18 -1.95 4.49 6.42
CA SER A 18 -1.84 5.48 7.50
C SER A 18 -0.42 6.04 7.60
N ASP A 19 0.58 5.17 7.55
CA ASP A 19 1.99 5.58 7.58
C ASP A 19 2.33 6.47 6.39
N ARG A 20 1.87 6.11 5.20
CA ARG A 20 2.07 6.91 3.99
C ARG A 20 1.49 8.32 4.17
N ASP A 21 0.28 8.42 4.69
CA ASP A 21 -0.38 9.71 4.87
C ASP A 21 0.35 10.58 5.91
N ILE A 22 0.88 9.97 6.97
CA ILE A 22 1.72 10.65 7.94
C ILE A 22 2.99 11.18 7.28
N PHE A 23 3.67 10.37 6.50
CA PHE A 23 4.89 10.79 5.80
C PHE A 23 4.62 11.91 4.81
N ILE A 24 3.50 11.87 4.09
CA ILE A 24 3.11 12.93 3.16
C ILE A 24 2.94 14.25 3.93
N ARG A 25 2.23 14.23 5.06
CA ARG A 25 2.04 15.41 5.88
C ARG A 25 3.35 15.97 6.40
N MET A 26 4.23 15.09 6.90
CA MET A 26 5.54 15.50 7.41
C MET A 26 6.43 16.05 6.30
N ARG A 27 6.36 15.46 5.11
CA ARG A 27 7.08 16.00 3.95
C ARG A 27 6.58 17.39 3.59
N ASP A 28 5.27 17.59 3.57
CA ASP A 28 4.69 18.88 3.20
C ASP A 28 5.05 19.98 4.21
N GLU A 29 5.07 19.64 5.50
CA GLU A 29 5.54 20.55 6.55
C GLU A 29 7.00 20.90 6.37
N ALA A 30 7.85 19.90 6.12
CA ALA A 30 9.29 20.11 5.89
C ALA A 30 9.53 20.93 4.62
N LYS A 31 8.75 20.68 3.58
CA LYS A 31 8.84 21.43 2.32
C LYS A 31 8.48 22.89 2.52
N ALA A 32 7.47 23.18 3.33
CA ALA A 32 7.09 24.55 3.63
C ALA A 32 8.25 25.29 4.34
N ILE A 33 8.92 24.62 5.28
CA ILE A 33 10.10 25.19 5.96
C ILE A 33 11.23 25.39 4.94
N TYR A 34 11.49 24.41 4.08
CA TYR A 34 12.51 24.50 3.06
C TYR A 34 12.29 25.70 2.14
N LEU A 35 11.05 25.94 1.71
CA LEU A 35 10.72 27.04 0.81
C LEU A 35 10.87 28.42 1.50
N ASP A 36 10.65 28.47 2.81
CA ASP A 36 10.74 29.71 3.59
C ASP A 36 12.15 30.01 4.10
N THR A 37 13.05 29.03 4.08
CA THR A 37 14.40 29.17 4.60
C THR A 37 15.35 29.72 3.56
N THR A 38 16.09 30.76 3.90
CA THR A 38 17.06 31.43 3.01
C THR A 38 18.51 31.20 3.37
N THR A 39 18.78 30.36 4.38
CA THR A 39 20.12 30.19 4.97
C THR A 39 20.72 28.82 4.64
N VAL A 40 21.88 28.51 5.26
CA VAL A 40 22.58 27.22 5.15
C VAL A 40 21.65 26.05 5.53
N ASP A 41 20.71 26.29 6.41
CA ASP A 41 19.75 25.28 6.83
C ASP A 41 18.85 24.79 5.68
N LYS A 42 18.82 25.50 4.58
CA LYS A 42 18.06 25.08 3.39
C LYS A 42 18.51 23.72 2.87
N LEU A 43 19.80 23.43 2.88
CA LEU A 43 20.32 22.10 2.48
C LEU A 43 19.86 21.00 3.43
N TYR A 44 19.83 21.30 4.73
CA TYR A 44 19.35 20.37 5.73
C TYR A 44 17.88 19.99 5.46
N TRP A 45 17.03 21.01 5.27
CA TRP A 45 15.61 20.77 5.01
C TRP A 45 15.35 20.09 3.66
N LYS A 46 16.18 20.37 2.66
CA LYS A 46 16.13 19.68 1.37
C LYS A 46 16.38 18.19 1.57
N GLY A 47 17.37 17.84 2.39
CA GLY A 47 17.67 16.45 2.72
C GLY A 47 16.53 15.77 3.44
N ILE A 48 15.87 16.46 4.37
CA ILE A 48 14.71 15.92 5.10
C ILE A 48 13.54 15.64 4.13
N VAL A 49 13.25 16.60 3.24
CA VAL A 49 12.20 16.42 2.23
C VAL A 49 12.50 15.21 1.33
N ALA A 50 13.74 15.07 0.88
CA ALA A 50 14.18 13.95 0.06
C ALA A 50 14.01 12.62 0.81
N GLY A 51 14.33 12.58 2.10
CA GLY A 51 14.15 11.40 2.94
C GLY A 51 12.69 10.99 3.06
N TYR A 52 11.80 11.96 3.29
CA TYR A 52 10.36 11.66 3.34
C TYR A 52 9.82 11.20 1.99
N ASN A 53 10.28 11.79 0.89
CA ASN A 53 9.88 11.34 -0.44
C ASN A 53 10.28 9.87 -0.68
N THR A 54 11.45 9.47 -0.21
CA THR A 54 11.90 8.08 -0.29
C THR A 54 10.99 7.16 0.53
N GLN A 55 10.64 7.56 1.76
CA GLN A 55 9.73 6.79 2.61
C GLN A 55 8.35 6.67 2.00
N ILE A 56 7.83 7.75 1.44
CA ILE A 56 6.53 7.74 0.78
C ILE A 56 6.52 6.76 -0.39
N ARG A 57 7.55 6.81 -1.24
CA ARG A 57 7.67 5.92 -2.38
C ARG A 57 7.74 4.46 -1.95
N TRP A 58 8.58 4.18 -0.98
CA TRP A 58 8.75 2.81 -0.47
C TRP A 58 7.43 2.28 0.11
N THR A 59 6.74 3.09 0.90
CA THR A 59 5.47 2.71 1.50
C THR A 59 4.40 2.49 0.42
N GLN A 60 4.34 3.38 -0.58
CA GLN A 60 3.39 3.24 -1.68
C GLN A 60 3.68 1.97 -2.50
N ASP A 61 4.93 1.65 -2.76
CA ASP A 61 5.31 0.42 -3.46
C ASP A 61 4.84 -0.82 -2.70
N ASN A 62 4.95 -0.82 -1.38
CA ASN A 62 4.47 -1.92 -0.55
C ASN A 62 2.95 -2.02 -0.56
N ILE A 63 2.24 -0.90 -0.54
CA ILE A 63 0.79 -0.87 -0.70
C ILE A 63 0.38 -1.50 -2.03
N ASP A 64 1.05 -1.11 -3.11
CA ASP A 64 0.76 -1.61 -4.45
C ASP A 64 1.00 -3.12 -4.54
N LYS A 65 2.08 -3.61 -3.92
CA LYS A 65 2.38 -5.04 -3.87
C LYS A 65 1.30 -5.82 -3.12
N LEU A 66 0.87 -5.34 -1.97
CA LEU A 66 -0.18 -5.98 -1.19
C LEU A 66 -1.50 -6.00 -1.96
N ASN A 67 -1.87 -4.89 -2.59
CA ASN A 67 -3.07 -4.84 -3.42
C ASN A 67 -3.02 -5.83 -4.57
N SER A 68 -1.86 -5.96 -5.23
CA SER A 68 -1.67 -6.92 -6.31
C SER A 68 -1.82 -8.37 -5.81
N MET A 69 -1.28 -8.66 -4.64
CA MET A 69 -1.40 -9.99 -4.02
C MET A 69 -2.85 -10.31 -3.67
N ILE A 70 -3.58 -9.36 -3.13
CA ILE A 70 -4.99 -9.51 -2.80
C ILE A 70 -5.81 -9.79 -4.07
N GLU A 71 -5.60 -9.00 -5.11
CA GLU A 71 -6.28 -9.16 -6.39
C GLU A 71 -6.01 -10.52 -7.02
N GLU A 72 -4.75 -10.95 -6.98
CA GLU A 72 -4.34 -12.24 -7.53
C GLU A 72 -4.99 -13.40 -6.78
N GLU A 73 -5.03 -13.32 -5.46
CA GLU A 73 -5.69 -14.34 -4.64
C GLU A 73 -7.19 -14.40 -4.91
N GLN A 74 -7.83 -13.25 -5.04
CA GLN A 74 -9.26 -13.19 -5.38
C GLN A 74 -9.54 -13.83 -6.73
N ARG A 75 -8.72 -13.56 -7.74
CA ARG A 75 -8.87 -14.17 -9.07
C ARG A 75 -8.66 -15.68 -9.01
N SER A 76 -7.71 -16.15 -8.25
CA SER A 76 -7.47 -17.59 -8.07
C SER A 76 -8.64 -18.27 -7.40
N SER A 77 -9.24 -17.65 -6.38
CA SER A 77 -10.44 -18.16 -5.71
C SER A 77 -11.63 -18.23 -6.66
N GLU A 78 -11.86 -17.20 -7.45
CA GLU A 78 -12.95 -17.15 -8.43
C GLU A 78 -12.79 -18.24 -9.49
N ALA A 79 -11.59 -18.42 -10.01
CA ALA A 79 -11.29 -19.46 -10.97
C ALA A 79 -11.54 -20.86 -10.41
N TYR A 80 -11.15 -21.08 -9.17
CA TYR A 80 -11.39 -22.35 -8.47
C TYR A 80 -12.88 -22.63 -8.29
N ASP A 81 -13.64 -21.62 -7.88
CA ASP A 81 -15.08 -21.73 -7.72
C ASP A 81 -15.78 -22.06 -9.04
N ASP A 82 -15.35 -21.43 -10.12
CA ASP A 82 -15.90 -21.69 -11.45
C ASP A 82 -15.62 -23.12 -11.90
N ASP A 83 -14.43 -23.63 -11.67
CA ASP A 83 -14.06 -25.01 -11.97
C ASP A 83 -14.93 -26.00 -11.20
N ILE A 84 -15.20 -25.75 -9.93
CA ILE A 84 -16.06 -26.59 -9.11
C ILE A 84 -17.49 -26.57 -9.65
N ARG A 85 -18.01 -25.43 -10.05
CA ARG A 85 -19.36 -25.31 -10.65
C ARG A 85 -19.47 -26.12 -11.91
N GLN A 86 -18.46 -26.08 -12.77
CA GLN A 86 -18.43 -26.85 -14.00
C GLN A 86 -18.44 -28.35 -13.72
N LEU A 87 -17.65 -28.79 -12.75
CA LEU A 87 -17.62 -30.19 -12.35
C LEU A 87 -18.98 -30.67 -11.82
N ARG A 88 -19.65 -29.84 -11.01
CA ARG A 88 -20.99 -30.16 -10.51
C ARG A 88 -22.01 -30.26 -11.61
N GLY A 89 -21.93 -29.38 -12.61
CA GLY A 89 -22.80 -29.44 -13.79
C GLY A 89 -22.64 -30.74 -14.56
N MET A 90 -21.41 -31.23 -14.69
CA MET A 90 -21.13 -32.49 -15.35
C MET A 90 -21.68 -33.71 -14.61
N THR A 91 -21.68 -33.66 -13.28
CA THR A 91 -22.12 -34.79 -12.46
C THR A 91 -23.65 -34.90 -12.35
N HIS A 92 -24.38 -33.87 -12.72
CA HIS A 92 -25.85 -33.83 -12.65
C HIS A 92 -26.54 -34.33 -13.91
N GLU A 93 -25.78 -34.63 -14.92
CA GLU A 93 -26.33 -35.26 -16.12
C GLU A 93 -26.42 -36.77 -15.95
#